data_a74c509d5e93f08113397ec9343c137f
#
_entry.id   a74c509d5e93f08113397ec9343c137f
#
_cell.length_a   1.000
_cell.length_b   1.000
_cell.length_c   1.000
_cell.angle_alpha   90.00
_cell.angle_beta   90.00
_cell.angle_gamma   90.00
#
_symmetry.space_group_name_H-M   'P 1'
#
loop_
_entity.id
_entity.type
_entity.pdbx_description
1 polymer ?
#
loop_
_entity_poly.entity_id
_entity_poly.type
_entity_poly.pdbx_seq_one_letter_code
_entity_poly.pdbx_strand_id
1 'polypeptide(L)'
;MKKNQSIDLLHGPIFKSLSLLAIPIMATYFIQMAYNLVDMLWIGFLGSGAVASIGVSGNFMYLANGLVNMPKIGSQALVGQSLGANNQEQTKNYIQAAFQSSLFFALIYGIIIIVFQKYLIQLFNLSDPAIIQDAQNYLWITCGFIVFSFVNQIFTGILTAAGHSKSTFIATTTGLVLNLILDPILIFVFNLKVIGAALATILAQTIVTLVFLYNAKNLDLFRNIRILSKPELNHISEILKIGFPSSVQSMLFTCISMYIARLISSFGAISVAVQKVGSQIESISWMAADGFSASINAFTSQNYGAKNYDRVKQGYKTGMLVVGLWGLLTTAVLIFLPGPIFGTTSRKRTHKIDKF
;
A
#
# COMPACT_ATOMS: atom_id res chain seq x y z
N MET A 1 -28.17 1.11 -11.82
CA MET A 1 -26.94 1.52 -11.12
C MET A 1 -26.41 2.78 -11.79
N LYS A 2 -26.27 3.90 -11.05
CA LYS A 2 -25.71 5.16 -11.60
C LYS A 2 -24.30 4.85 -12.14
N LYS A 3 -24.07 5.18 -13.45
CA LYS A 3 -22.75 5.16 -14.05
C LYS A 3 -21.73 5.73 -13.03
N ASN A 4 -20.69 4.96 -12.69
CA ASN A 4 -19.58 5.43 -11.87
C ASN A 4 -18.95 6.62 -12.60
N GLN A 5 -19.40 7.83 -12.28
CA GLN A 5 -18.88 9.04 -12.90
C GLN A 5 -17.45 9.24 -12.39
N SER A 6 -16.51 9.30 -13.33
CA SER A 6 -15.13 9.75 -13.03
C SER A 6 -15.18 11.19 -12.49
N ILE A 7 -14.27 11.50 -11.60
CA ILE A 7 -14.09 12.88 -11.13
C ILE A 7 -13.44 13.66 -12.24
N ASP A 8 -14.05 14.79 -12.62
CA ASP A 8 -13.47 15.70 -13.62
C ASP A 8 -12.27 16.44 -13.00
N LEU A 9 -11.08 16.14 -13.51
CA LEU A 9 -9.84 16.76 -13.07
C LEU A 9 -9.41 17.93 -13.95
N LEU A 10 -10.00 18.06 -15.15
CA LEU A 10 -9.65 19.11 -16.13
C LEU A 10 -10.42 20.40 -15.93
N HIS A 11 -11.65 20.32 -15.38
CA HIS A 11 -12.53 21.46 -15.21
C HIS A 11 -12.95 21.61 -13.73
N GLY A 12 -13.56 22.72 -13.38
CA GLY A 12 -14.09 22.96 -12.03
C GLY A 12 -13.05 23.38 -10.97
N PRO A 13 -13.47 23.56 -9.70
CA PRO A 13 -12.62 24.05 -8.62
C PRO A 13 -11.53 23.05 -8.24
N ILE A 14 -10.29 23.48 -8.23
CA ILE A 14 -9.11 22.62 -8.02
C ILE A 14 -9.16 21.89 -6.68
N PHE A 15 -9.37 22.62 -5.57
CA PHE A 15 -9.44 22.05 -4.24
C PHE A 15 -10.52 20.96 -4.12
N LYS A 16 -11.69 21.19 -4.72
CA LYS A 16 -12.78 20.22 -4.74
C LYS A 16 -12.41 18.96 -5.50
N SER A 17 -11.79 19.08 -6.67
CA SER A 17 -11.35 17.92 -7.47
C SER A 17 -10.28 17.11 -6.72
N LEU A 18 -9.29 17.78 -6.13
CA LEU A 18 -8.26 17.13 -5.31
C LEU A 18 -8.87 16.41 -4.10
N SER A 19 -9.75 17.07 -3.34
CA SER A 19 -10.36 16.48 -2.14
C SER A 19 -11.29 15.31 -2.49
N LEU A 20 -12.10 15.40 -3.54
CA LEU A 20 -12.97 14.30 -3.97
C LEU A 20 -12.17 13.05 -4.37
N LEU A 21 -10.95 13.23 -4.91
CA LEU A 21 -10.06 12.13 -5.25
C LEU A 21 -9.30 11.62 -4.02
N ALA A 22 -8.82 12.51 -3.16
CA ALA A 22 -8.01 12.17 -2.00
C ALA A 22 -8.82 11.46 -0.90
N ILE A 23 -10.04 11.90 -0.59
CA ILE A 23 -10.84 11.36 0.51
C ILE A 23 -11.05 9.84 0.43
N PRO A 24 -11.46 9.25 -0.71
CA PRO A 24 -11.59 7.80 -0.80
C PRO A 24 -10.25 7.07 -0.64
N ILE A 25 -9.14 7.65 -1.11
CA ILE A 25 -7.80 7.07 -0.98
C ILE A 25 -7.37 7.08 0.49
N MET A 26 -7.55 8.20 1.19
CA MET A 26 -7.28 8.31 2.63
C MET A 26 -8.13 7.32 3.42
N ALA A 27 -9.44 7.22 3.11
CA ALA A 27 -10.33 6.27 3.75
C ALA A 27 -9.85 4.82 3.56
N THR A 28 -9.32 4.46 2.39
CA THR A 28 -8.71 3.15 2.15
C THR A 28 -7.53 2.91 3.11
N TYR A 29 -6.64 3.88 3.28
CA TYR A 29 -5.49 3.75 4.19
C TYR A 29 -5.91 3.62 5.65
N PHE A 30 -6.91 4.40 6.10
CA PHE A 30 -7.43 4.29 7.46
C PHE A 30 -8.09 2.93 7.73
N ILE A 31 -8.86 2.39 6.79
CA ILE A 31 -9.44 1.06 6.92
C ILE A 31 -8.34 0.01 6.93
N GLN A 32 -7.32 0.14 6.09
CA GLN A 32 -6.17 -0.75 6.08
C GLN A 32 -5.39 -0.71 7.40
N MET A 33 -5.24 0.46 8.02
CA MET A 33 -4.64 0.58 9.36
C MET A 33 -5.46 -0.15 10.42
N ALA A 34 -6.78 0.06 10.44
CA ALA A 34 -7.67 -0.61 11.37
C ALA A 34 -7.62 -2.13 11.17
N TYR A 35 -7.62 -2.60 9.93
CA TYR A 35 -7.45 -4.00 9.58
C TYR A 35 -6.12 -4.56 10.12
N ASN A 36 -4.99 -3.89 9.87
CA ASN A 36 -3.68 -4.37 10.34
C ASN A 36 -3.64 -4.51 11.87
N LEU A 37 -4.35 -3.66 12.61
CA LEU A 37 -4.47 -3.78 14.07
C LEU A 37 -5.27 -5.03 14.46
N VAL A 38 -6.37 -5.31 13.78
CA VAL A 38 -7.21 -6.49 14.07
C VAL A 38 -6.47 -7.78 13.66
N ASP A 39 -5.79 -7.80 12.52
CA ASP A 39 -4.96 -8.93 12.10
C ASP A 39 -3.87 -9.24 13.13
N MET A 40 -3.18 -8.21 13.65
CA MET A 40 -2.22 -8.38 14.75
C MET A 40 -2.86 -8.98 16.02
N LEU A 41 -4.13 -8.67 16.31
CA LEU A 41 -4.83 -9.28 17.44
C LEU A 41 -5.07 -10.77 17.21
N TRP A 42 -5.55 -11.18 16.03
CA TRP A 42 -5.75 -12.60 15.69
C TRP A 42 -4.44 -13.39 15.77
N ILE A 43 -3.37 -12.85 15.21
CA ILE A 43 -2.03 -13.45 15.27
C ILE A 43 -1.51 -13.51 16.73
N GLY A 44 -1.80 -12.48 17.52
CA GLY A 44 -1.44 -12.42 18.94
C GLY A 44 -2.03 -13.56 19.77
N PHE A 45 -3.24 -14.04 19.44
CA PHE A 45 -3.85 -15.20 20.10
C PHE A 45 -3.14 -16.53 19.80
N LEU A 46 -2.36 -16.60 18.72
CA LEU A 46 -1.49 -17.76 18.42
C LEU A 46 -0.21 -17.79 19.25
N GLY A 47 0.12 -16.67 19.91
CA GLY A 47 1.30 -16.52 20.75
C GLY A 47 2.44 -15.72 20.12
N SER A 48 3.46 -15.44 20.93
CA SER A 48 4.59 -14.58 20.53
C SER A 48 5.42 -15.14 19.37
N GLY A 49 5.49 -16.46 19.22
CA GLY A 49 6.17 -17.12 18.11
C GLY A 49 5.53 -16.79 16.75
N ALA A 50 4.20 -16.87 16.66
CA ALA A 50 3.46 -16.50 15.44
C ALA A 50 3.62 -15.01 15.10
N VAL A 51 3.59 -14.14 16.10
CA VAL A 51 3.84 -12.70 15.91
C VAL A 51 5.26 -12.45 15.37
N ALA A 52 6.24 -13.18 15.88
CA ALA A 52 7.64 -13.07 15.44
C ALA A 52 7.81 -13.57 14.00
N SER A 53 7.24 -14.73 13.65
CA SER A 53 7.34 -15.32 12.30
C SER A 53 6.71 -14.42 11.23
N ILE A 54 5.50 -13.90 11.48
CA ILE A 54 4.80 -12.99 10.55
C ILE A 54 5.47 -11.62 10.52
N GLY A 55 5.97 -11.13 11.66
CA GLY A 55 6.71 -9.87 11.73
C GLY A 55 7.98 -9.87 10.87
N VAL A 56 8.76 -10.95 10.93
CA VAL A 56 9.95 -11.12 10.07
C VAL A 56 9.56 -11.20 8.60
N SER A 57 8.56 -12.02 8.28
CA SER A 57 8.09 -12.21 6.90
C SER A 57 7.48 -10.93 6.32
N GLY A 58 6.80 -10.13 7.13
CA GLY A 58 6.21 -8.85 6.76
C GLY A 58 7.20 -7.83 6.21
N ASN A 59 8.47 -7.86 6.66
CA ASN A 59 9.50 -6.96 6.13
C ASN A 59 9.73 -7.16 4.63
N PHE A 60 9.65 -8.40 4.14
CA PHE A 60 9.77 -8.70 2.71
C PHE A 60 8.54 -8.23 1.93
N MET A 61 7.35 -8.23 2.53
CA MET A 61 6.16 -7.65 1.93
C MET A 61 6.27 -6.12 1.80
N TYR A 62 6.89 -5.43 2.77
CA TYR A 62 7.18 -3.99 2.66
C TYR A 62 8.19 -3.69 1.54
N LEU A 63 9.23 -4.52 1.37
CA LEU A 63 10.16 -4.38 0.25
C LEU A 63 9.46 -4.60 -1.10
N ALA A 64 8.57 -5.57 -1.20
CA ALA A 64 7.74 -5.79 -2.39
C ALA A 64 6.88 -4.57 -2.74
N ASN A 65 6.27 -3.92 -1.72
CA ASN A 65 5.52 -2.68 -1.92
C ASN A 65 6.41 -1.54 -2.44
N GLY A 66 7.64 -1.43 -1.95
CA GLY A 66 8.63 -0.50 -2.50
C GLY A 66 8.91 -0.75 -3.98
N LEU A 67 9.04 -2.01 -4.38
CA LEU A 67 9.31 -2.41 -5.76
C LEU A 67 8.12 -2.12 -6.70
N VAL A 68 6.89 -2.47 -6.30
CA VAL A 68 5.70 -2.24 -7.12
C VAL A 68 5.33 -0.77 -7.26
N ASN A 69 5.81 0.09 -6.37
CA ASN A 69 5.63 1.54 -6.50
C ASN A 69 6.25 2.09 -7.81
N MET A 70 7.29 1.45 -8.33
CA MET A 70 7.91 1.86 -9.60
C MET A 70 6.92 1.81 -10.77
N PRO A 71 6.35 0.66 -11.16
CA PRO A 71 5.36 0.61 -12.23
C PRO A 71 4.04 1.30 -11.86
N LYS A 72 3.62 1.32 -10.59
CA LYS A 72 2.38 1.95 -10.14
C LYS A 72 2.41 3.46 -10.35
N ILE A 73 3.41 4.16 -9.82
CA ILE A 73 3.48 5.63 -9.85
C ILE A 73 3.79 6.11 -11.26
N GLY A 74 4.70 5.43 -11.96
CA GLY A 74 5.00 5.75 -13.35
C GLY A 74 3.80 5.59 -14.27
N SER A 75 3.05 4.49 -14.13
CA SER A 75 1.83 4.30 -14.92
C SER A 75 0.73 5.30 -14.55
N GLN A 76 0.56 5.62 -13.26
CA GLN A 76 -0.39 6.65 -12.82
C GLN A 76 -0.11 7.99 -13.50
N ALA A 77 1.17 8.39 -13.60
CA ALA A 77 1.56 9.63 -14.24
C ALA A 77 1.31 9.60 -15.77
N LEU A 78 1.81 8.57 -16.46
CA LEU A 78 1.74 8.49 -17.94
C LEU A 78 0.34 8.20 -18.46
N VAL A 79 -0.42 7.34 -17.78
CA VAL A 79 -1.84 7.13 -18.07
C VAL A 79 -2.64 8.41 -17.84
N GLY A 80 -2.37 9.14 -16.75
CA GLY A 80 -2.97 10.44 -16.51
C GLY A 80 -2.68 11.44 -17.62
N GLN A 81 -1.42 11.54 -18.07
CA GLN A 81 -1.02 12.43 -19.16
C GLN A 81 -1.71 12.05 -20.49
N SER A 82 -1.72 10.78 -20.85
CA SER A 82 -2.36 10.31 -22.09
C SER A 82 -3.88 10.52 -22.08
N LEU A 83 -4.54 10.36 -20.92
CA LEU A 83 -5.95 10.67 -20.74
C LEU A 83 -6.22 12.17 -20.90
N GLY A 84 -5.39 13.01 -20.29
CA GLY A 84 -5.49 14.47 -20.44
C GLY A 84 -5.27 14.94 -21.86
N ALA A 85 -4.37 14.28 -22.61
CA ALA A 85 -4.14 14.53 -24.02
C ALA A 85 -5.23 13.94 -24.95
N ASN A 86 -6.24 13.24 -24.39
CA ASN A 86 -7.28 12.51 -25.12
C ASN A 86 -6.72 11.49 -26.13
N ASN A 87 -5.55 10.91 -25.82
CA ASN A 87 -4.88 9.91 -26.66
C ASN A 87 -5.18 8.49 -26.14
N GLN A 88 -6.26 7.90 -26.65
CA GLN A 88 -6.72 6.58 -26.20
C GLN A 88 -5.75 5.45 -26.54
N GLU A 89 -5.03 5.52 -27.67
CA GLU A 89 -4.06 4.52 -28.07
C GLU A 89 -2.89 4.49 -27.10
N GLN A 90 -2.28 5.64 -26.85
CA GLN A 90 -1.18 5.78 -25.91
C GLN A 90 -1.58 5.39 -24.48
N THR A 91 -2.82 5.72 -24.07
CA THR A 91 -3.37 5.30 -22.78
C THR A 91 -3.37 3.78 -22.63
N LYS A 92 -3.85 3.06 -23.65
CA LYS A 92 -3.87 1.58 -23.66
C LYS A 92 -2.47 0.98 -23.63
N ASN A 93 -1.54 1.56 -24.39
CA ASN A 93 -0.15 1.11 -24.43
C ASN A 93 0.53 1.25 -23.05
N TYR A 94 0.35 2.37 -22.36
CA TYR A 94 0.87 2.54 -21.00
C TYR A 94 0.19 1.62 -19.98
N ILE A 95 -1.12 1.39 -20.08
CA ILE A 95 -1.81 0.42 -19.21
C ILE A 95 -1.25 -0.98 -19.43
N GLN A 96 -1.08 -1.40 -20.67
CA GLN A 96 -0.49 -2.69 -21.01
C GLN A 96 0.93 -2.83 -20.47
N ALA A 97 1.79 -1.84 -20.72
CA ALA A 97 3.16 -1.80 -20.23
C ALA A 97 3.25 -1.83 -18.69
N ALA A 98 2.30 -1.17 -18.00
CA ALA A 98 2.21 -1.19 -16.54
C ALA A 98 1.92 -2.59 -15.99
N PHE A 99 0.96 -3.31 -16.57
CA PHE A 99 0.68 -4.69 -16.16
C PHE A 99 1.84 -5.63 -16.50
N GLN A 100 2.44 -5.49 -17.68
CA GLN A 100 3.57 -6.32 -18.10
C GLN A 100 4.78 -6.13 -17.17
N SER A 101 5.17 -4.89 -16.87
CA SER A 101 6.27 -4.60 -15.97
C SER A 101 5.98 -5.06 -14.53
N SER A 102 4.75 -4.88 -14.06
CA SER A 102 4.34 -5.34 -12.74
C SER A 102 4.38 -6.85 -12.60
N LEU A 103 3.87 -7.59 -13.59
CA LEU A 103 3.94 -9.05 -13.62
C LEU A 103 5.38 -9.56 -13.66
N PHE A 104 6.24 -8.92 -14.44
CA PHE A 104 7.66 -9.24 -14.49
C PHE A 104 8.33 -9.08 -13.12
N PHE A 105 8.12 -7.95 -12.44
CA PHE A 105 8.67 -7.73 -11.12
C PHE A 105 8.07 -8.67 -10.07
N ALA A 106 6.77 -8.96 -10.13
CA ALA A 106 6.12 -9.90 -9.21
C ALA A 106 6.70 -11.30 -9.34
N LEU A 107 6.91 -11.77 -10.57
CA LEU A 107 7.49 -13.10 -10.84
C LEU A 107 8.94 -13.18 -10.36
N ILE A 108 9.77 -12.20 -10.72
CA ILE A 108 11.19 -12.18 -10.30
C ILE A 108 11.27 -12.11 -8.77
N TYR A 109 10.53 -11.21 -8.15
CA TYR A 109 10.53 -11.05 -6.70
C TYR A 109 10.06 -12.33 -6.00
N GLY A 110 8.94 -12.91 -6.45
CA GLY A 110 8.41 -14.15 -5.90
C GLY A 110 9.41 -15.30 -6.01
N ILE A 111 10.04 -15.48 -7.17
CA ILE A 111 11.07 -16.52 -7.38
C ILE A 111 12.27 -16.30 -6.46
N ILE A 112 12.80 -15.07 -6.39
CA ILE A 112 13.94 -14.75 -5.52
C ILE A 112 13.61 -15.07 -4.05
N ILE A 113 12.47 -14.63 -3.57
CA ILE A 113 12.07 -14.86 -2.17
C ILE A 113 11.89 -16.36 -1.91
N ILE A 114 11.21 -17.09 -2.78
CA ILE A 114 10.98 -18.55 -2.61
C ILE A 114 12.30 -19.31 -2.61
N VAL A 115 13.21 -19.01 -3.51
CA VAL A 115 14.52 -19.71 -3.61
C VAL A 115 15.41 -19.39 -2.43
N PHE A 116 15.46 -18.14 -1.99
CA PHE A 116 16.36 -17.67 -0.95
C PHE A 116 15.73 -17.57 0.44
N GLN A 117 14.46 -17.94 0.64
CA GLN A 117 13.73 -17.77 1.92
C GLN A 117 14.49 -18.27 3.15
N LYS A 118 15.20 -19.40 3.07
CA LYS A 118 15.98 -19.95 4.18
C LYS A 118 17.08 -18.97 4.62
N TYR A 119 17.85 -18.47 3.67
CA TYR A 119 18.93 -17.50 3.94
C TYR A 119 18.38 -16.16 4.42
N LEU A 120 17.28 -15.69 3.83
CA LEU A 120 16.66 -14.43 4.19
C LEU A 120 16.11 -14.43 5.63
N ILE A 121 15.49 -15.52 6.06
CA ILE A 121 14.99 -15.66 7.43
C ILE A 121 16.12 -15.82 8.44
N GLN A 122 17.22 -16.50 8.06
CA GLN A 122 18.41 -16.63 8.92
C GLN A 122 19.06 -15.28 9.27
N LEU A 123 18.89 -14.24 8.43
CA LEU A 123 19.37 -12.88 8.74
C LEU A 123 18.79 -12.30 10.03
N PHE A 124 17.65 -12.81 10.49
CA PHE A 124 16.96 -12.33 11.69
C PHE A 124 17.35 -13.09 12.96
N ASN A 125 18.27 -14.08 12.87
CA ASN A 125 18.79 -14.84 14.00
C ASN A 125 17.71 -15.42 14.92
N LEU A 126 16.63 -15.95 14.35
CA LEU A 126 15.60 -16.66 15.10
C LEU A 126 16.17 -17.97 15.65
N SER A 127 15.92 -18.25 16.94
CA SER A 127 16.48 -19.41 17.62
C SER A 127 15.57 -20.64 17.59
N ASP A 128 14.26 -20.45 17.45
CA ASP A 128 13.27 -21.53 17.49
C ASP A 128 12.99 -22.07 16.09
N PRO A 129 13.26 -23.37 15.82
CA PRO A 129 13.01 -24.00 14.52
C PRO A 129 11.54 -23.91 14.07
N ALA A 130 10.57 -23.95 15.00
CA ALA A 130 9.16 -23.87 14.68
C ALA A 130 8.80 -22.47 14.15
N ILE A 131 9.33 -21.40 14.77
CA ILE A 131 9.14 -20.03 14.33
C ILE A 131 9.77 -19.81 12.94
N ILE A 132 10.94 -20.38 12.70
CA ILE A 132 11.63 -20.33 11.40
C ILE A 132 10.76 -21.00 10.32
N GLN A 133 10.22 -22.19 10.60
CA GLN A 133 9.38 -22.92 9.67
C GLN A 133 8.07 -22.16 9.36
N ASP A 134 7.43 -21.59 10.38
CA ASP A 134 6.24 -20.76 10.21
C ASP A 134 6.51 -19.52 9.35
N ALA A 135 7.65 -18.85 9.57
CA ALA A 135 8.07 -17.71 8.77
C ALA A 135 8.33 -18.09 7.30
N GLN A 136 8.96 -19.26 7.06
CA GLN A 136 9.18 -19.78 5.71
C GLN A 136 7.85 -20.12 5.01
N ASN A 137 6.95 -20.79 5.69
CA ASN A 137 5.62 -21.14 5.14
C ASN A 137 4.83 -19.88 4.80
N TYR A 138 4.84 -18.88 5.67
CA TYR A 138 4.16 -17.60 5.43
C TYR A 138 4.74 -16.89 4.20
N LEU A 139 6.07 -16.79 4.09
CA LEU A 139 6.74 -16.21 2.94
C LEU A 139 6.46 -16.96 1.64
N TRP A 140 6.51 -18.29 1.68
CA TRP A 140 6.25 -19.11 0.52
C TRP A 140 4.86 -18.85 -0.06
N ILE A 141 3.84 -18.77 0.80
CA ILE A 141 2.46 -18.51 0.38
C ILE A 141 2.31 -17.07 -0.09
N THR A 142 2.70 -16.10 0.72
CA THR A 142 2.43 -14.68 0.43
C THR A 142 3.25 -14.16 -0.74
N CYS A 143 4.52 -14.54 -0.86
CA CYS A 143 5.37 -14.15 -1.97
C CYS A 143 5.19 -15.03 -3.22
N GLY A 144 4.78 -16.29 -3.05
CA GLY A 144 4.43 -17.16 -4.19
C GLY A 144 3.23 -16.65 -4.99
N PHE A 145 2.28 -16.04 -4.31
CA PHE A 145 1.09 -15.44 -4.92
C PHE A 145 1.08 -13.91 -4.92
N ILE A 146 2.24 -13.28 -4.79
CA ILE A 146 2.39 -11.82 -4.72
C ILE A 146 1.88 -11.10 -5.97
N VAL A 147 1.73 -11.83 -7.05
CA VAL A 147 1.21 -11.35 -8.33
C VAL A 147 -0.14 -10.63 -8.18
N PHE A 148 -1.03 -11.16 -7.32
CA PHE A 148 -2.32 -10.52 -7.08
C PHE A 148 -2.18 -9.15 -6.43
N SER A 149 -1.28 -9.03 -5.44
CA SER A 149 -1.00 -7.74 -4.79
C SER A 149 -0.44 -6.72 -5.79
N PHE A 150 0.51 -7.12 -6.64
CA PHE A 150 1.11 -6.27 -7.66
C PHE A 150 0.08 -5.80 -8.69
N VAL A 151 -0.76 -6.70 -9.20
CA VAL A 151 -1.85 -6.38 -10.13
C VAL A 151 -2.84 -5.40 -9.50
N ASN A 152 -3.23 -5.61 -8.23
CA ASN A 152 -4.13 -4.73 -7.50
C ASN A 152 -3.55 -3.31 -7.34
N GLN A 153 -2.25 -3.20 -7.11
CA GLN A 153 -1.57 -1.90 -7.02
C GLN A 153 -1.58 -1.16 -8.36
N ILE A 154 -1.42 -1.87 -9.49
CA ILE A 154 -1.51 -1.27 -10.82
C ILE A 154 -2.93 -0.79 -11.12
N PHE A 155 -3.96 -1.60 -10.83
CA PHE A 155 -5.35 -1.15 -10.95
C PHE A 155 -5.60 0.10 -10.12
N THR A 156 -5.10 0.15 -8.89
CA THR A 156 -5.21 1.32 -8.01
C THR A 156 -4.59 2.56 -8.62
N GLY A 157 -3.36 2.46 -9.16
CA GLY A 157 -2.69 3.58 -9.83
C GLY A 157 -3.46 4.09 -11.06
N ILE A 158 -3.85 3.19 -11.95
CA ILE A 158 -4.57 3.53 -13.20
C ILE A 158 -5.95 4.12 -12.91
N LEU A 159 -6.74 3.50 -12.02
CA LEU A 159 -8.06 4.01 -11.66
C LEU A 159 -8.00 5.37 -10.96
N THR A 160 -6.97 5.59 -10.15
CA THR A 160 -6.71 6.90 -9.52
C THR A 160 -6.37 7.94 -10.59
N ALA A 161 -5.49 7.61 -11.56
CA ALA A 161 -5.17 8.47 -12.68
C ALA A 161 -6.40 8.85 -13.52
N ALA A 162 -7.35 7.91 -13.66
CA ALA A 162 -8.59 8.12 -14.40
C ALA A 162 -9.73 8.79 -13.59
N GLY A 163 -9.48 9.18 -12.32
CA GLY A 163 -10.49 9.82 -11.47
C GLY A 163 -11.49 8.85 -10.82
N HIS A 164 -11.22 7.55 -10.84
CA HIS A 164 -12.09 6.49 -10.29
C HIS A 164 -11.68 6.01 -8.88
N SER A 165 -11.24 6.91 -7.99
CA SER A 165 -10.79 6.54 -6.64
C SER A 165 -11.85 5.83 -5.78
N LYS A 166 -13.15 6.10 -6.01
CA LYS A 166 -14.24 5.36 -5.35
C LYS A 166 -14.27 3.89 -5.71
N SER A 167 -13.99 3.53 -6.97
CA SER A 167 -13.91 2.13 -7.40
C SER A 167 -12.76 1.41 -6.72
N THR A 168 -11.63 2.09 -6.58
CA THR A 168 -10.47 1.59 -5.84
C THR A 168 -10.81 1.38 -4.36
N PHE A 169 -11.43 2.36 -3.72
CA PHE A 169 -11.88 2.26 -2.33
C PHE A 169 -12.79 1.05 -2.09
N ILE A 170 -13.82 0.87 -2.93
CA ILE A 170 -14.77 -0.24 -2.81
C ILE A 170 -14.05 -1.59 -2.96
N ALA A 171 -13.23 -1.75 -4.01
CA ALA A 171 -12.51 -3.00 -4.26
C ALA A 171 -11.57 -3.36 -3.10
N THR A 172 -10.77 -2.41 -2.65
CA THR A 172 -9.81 -2.62 -1.56
C THR A 172 -10.51 -2.89 -0.24
N THR A 173 -11.57 -2.11 0.09
CA THR A 173 -12.35 -2.31 1.32
C THR A 173 -13.03 -3.68 1.33
N THR A 174 -13.55 -4.15 0.20
CA THR A 174 -14.12 -5.50 0.08
C THR A 174 -13.08 -6.56 0.44
N GLY A 175 -11.86 -6.44 -0.06
CA GLY A 175 -10.77 -7.37 0.29
C GLY A 175 -10.42 -7.33 1.77
N LEU A 176 -10.31 -6.13 2.36
CA LEU A 176 -10.00 -5.98 3.78
C LEU A 176 -11.08 -6.60 4.68
N VAL A 177 -12.36 -6.37 4.36
CA VAL A 177 -13.48 -6.97 5.10
C VAL A 177 -13.49 -8.50 4.97
N LEU A 178 -13.24 -9.01 3.78
CA LEU A 178 -13.15 -10.47 3.55
C LEU A 178 -11.97 -11.08 4.32
N ASN A 179 -10.82 -10.46 4.30
CA ASN A 179 -9.67 -10.94 5.06
C ASN A 179 -9.97 -10.95 6.57
N LEU A 180 -10.60 -9.90 7.11
CA LEU A 180 -11.02 -9.83 8.51
C LEU A 180 -11.93 -11.00 8.93
N ILE A 181 -12.76 -11.50 8.01
CA ILE A 181 -13.64 -12.66 8.23
C ILE A 181 -12.87 -13.97 8.02
N LEU A 182 -12.02 -14.05 7.00
CA LEU A 182 -11.28 -15.26 6.66
C LEU A 182 -10.18 -15.59 7.68
N ASP A 183 -9.55 -14.59 8.28
CA ASP A 183 -8.49 -14.79 9.27
C ASP A 183 -8.94 -15.70 10.42
N PRO A 184 -9.96 -15.38 11.22
CA PRO A 184 -10.36 -16.23 12.33
C PRO A 184 -10.87 -17.61 11.86
N ILE A 185 -11.48 -17.70 10.68
CA ILE A 185 -11.95 -18.98 10.13
C ILE A 185 -10.77 -19.88 9.78
N LEU A 186 -9.79 -19.38 9.03
CA LEU A 186 -8.65 -20.19 8.59
C LEU A 186 -7.66 -20.44 9.74
N ILE A 187 -7.46 -19.46 10.60
CA ILE A 187 -6.52 -19.57 11.73
C ILE A 187 -7.04 -20.55 12.79
N PHE A 188 -8.30 -20.38 13.25
CA PHE A 188 -8.84 -21.09 14.42
C PHE A 188 -9.79 -22.22 14.06
N VAL A 189 -10.77 -22.02 13.14
CA VAL A 189 -11.76 -23.06 12.80
C VAL A 189 -11.08 -24.19 12.02
N PHE A 190 -10.28 -23.84 11.00
CA PHE A 190 -9.48 -24.82 10.24
C PHE A 190 -8.15 -25.18 10.90
N ASN A 191 -7.80 -24.52 12.02
CA ASN A 191 -6.57 -24.74 12.79
C ASN A 191 -5.26 -24.64 11.94
N LEU A 192 -5.27 -23.81 10.90
CA LEU A 192 -4.12 -23.62 10.01
C LEU A 192 -3.08 -22.65 10.57
N LYS A 193 -3.35 -22.01 11.71
CA LYS A 193 -2.43 -21.10 12.40
C LYS A 193 -1.83 -20.05 11.46
N VAL A 194 -0.50 -19.91 11.40
CA VAL A 194 0.24 -18.95 10.56
C VAL A 194 -0.04 -19.15 9.06
N ILE A 195 -0.19 -20.40 8.62
CA ILE A 195 -0.56 -20.72 7.23
C ILE A 195 -1.96 -20.18 6.92
N GLY A 196 -2.89 -20.25 7.89
CA GLY A 196 -4.24 -19.71 7.77
C GLY A 196 -4.24 -18.21 7.49
N ALA A 197 -3.45 -17.44 8.23
CA ALA A 197 -3.29 -16.00 8.00
C ALA A 197 -2.73 -15.68 6.60
N ALA A 198 -1.72 -16.44 6.15
CA ALA A 198 -1.17 -16.28 4.81
C ALA A 198 -2.22 -16.56 3.71
N LEU A 199 -2.98 -17.64 3.85
CA LEU A 199 -4.04 -18.02 2.89
C LEU A 199 -5.19 -17.00 2.88
N ALA A 200 -5.61 -16.50 4.04
CA ALA A 200 -6.64 -15.46 4.14
C ALA A 200 -6.22 -14.20 3.36
N THR A 201 -4.98 -13.77 3.54
CA THR A 201 -4.41 -12.63 2.81
C THR A 201 -4.45 -12.85 1.30
N ILE A 202 -4.01 -14.01 0.81
CA ILE A 202 -3.98 -14.30 -0.63
C ILE A 202 -5.39 -14.44 -1.21
N LEU A 203 -6.31 -15.09 -0.51
CA LEU A 203 -7.70 -15.17 -0.95
C LEU A 203 -8.35 -13.79 -1.04
N ALA A 204 -8.12 -12.93 -0.04
CA ALA A 204 -8.60 -11.56 -0.07
C ALA A 204 -8.04 -10.77 -1.26
N GLN A 205 -6.71 -10.84 -1.50
CA GLN A 205 -6.07 -10.19 -2.65
C GLN A 205 -6.58 -10.71 -4.00
N THR A 206 -6.85 -12.01 -4.09
CA THR A 206 -7.46 -12.63 -5.28
C THR A 206 -8.86 -12.07 -5.54
N ILE A 207 -9.68 -11.96 -4.50
CA ILE A 207 -11.03 -11.39 -4.62
C ILE A 207 -10.98 -9.90 -5.02
N VAL A 208 -10.06 -9.13 -4.44
CA VAL A 208 -9.81 -7.73 -4.88
C VAL A 208 -9.49 -7.68 -6.37
N THR A 209 -8.62 -8.57 -6.86
CA THR A 209 -8.30 -8.66 -8.29
C THR A 209 -9.55 -8.95 -9.12
N LEU A 210 -10.39 -9.90 -8.69
CA LEU A 210 -11.64 -10.22 -9.39
C LEU A 210 -12.62 -9.03 -9.41
N VAL A 211 -12.73 -8.28 -8.31
CA VAL A 211 -13.55 -7.06 -8.24
C VAL A 211 -13.00 -5.99 -9.18
N PHE A 212 -11.68 -5.79 -9.24
CA PHE A 212 -11.07 -4.88 -10.20
C PHE A 212 -11.32 -5.29 -11.64
N LEU A 213 -11.16 -6.58 -11.97
CA LEU A 213 -11.44 -7.10 -13.32
C LEU A 213 -12.90 -6.94 -13.71
N TYR A 214 -13.83 -7.17 -12.77
CA TYR A 214 -15.27 -6.95 -13.00
C TYR A 214 -15.57 -5.47 -13.27
N ASN A 215 -15.01 -4.56 -12.48
CA ASN A 215 -15.19 -3.13 -12.68
C ASN A 215 -14.53 -2.64 -13.98
N ALA A 216 -13.36 -3.18 -14.32
CA ALA A 216 -12.61 -2.84 -15.53
C ALA A 216 -13.36 -3.17 -16.82
N LYS A 217 -14.13 -4.28 -16.85
CA LYS A 217 -14.98 -4.65 -18.01
C LYS A 217 -15.98 -3.56 -18.41
N ASN A 218 -16.41 -2.75 -17.43
CA ASN A 218 -17.38 -1.66 -17.64
C ASN A 218 -16.72 -0.31 -17.99
N LEU A 219 -15.40 -0.27 -18.07
CA LEU A 219 -14.62 0.92 -18.39
C LEU A 219 -13.94 0.76 -19.76
N ASP A 220 -14.23 1.67 -20.71
CA ASP A 220 -13.61 1.66 -22.03
C ASP A 220 -12.08 1.75 -21.97
N LEU A 221 -11.54 2.25 -20.84
CA LEU A 221 -10.13 2.36 -20.52
C LEU A 221 -9.39 1.00 -20.63
N PHE A 222 -10.03 -0.09 -20.22
CA PHE A 222 -9.43 -1.44 -20.22
C PHE A 222 -9.86 -2.30 -21.42
N ARG A 223 -10.65 -1.72 -22.33
CA ARG A 223 -11.14 -2.47 -23.49
C ARG A 223 -10.01 -2.75 -24.49
N ASN A 224 -9.89 -4.01 -24.90
CA ASN A 224 -8.89 -4.50 -25.87
C ASN A 224 -7.42 -4.42 -25.41
N ILE A 225 -7.14 -4.40 -24.11
CA ILE A 225 -5.76 -4.51 -23.59
C ILE A 225 -5.29 -5.96 -23.74
N ARG A 226 -4.15 -6.16 -24.40
CA ARG A 226 -3.52 -7.46 -24.63
C ARG A 226 -2.25 -7.61 -23.79
N ILE A 227 -2.42 -7.99 -22.51
CA ILE A 227 -1.28 -8.12 -21.57
C ILE A 227 -0.23 -9.13 -22.06
N LEU A 228 -0.65 -10.18 -22.78
CA LEU A 228 0.24 -11.23 -23.30
C LEU A 228 0.87 -10.92 -24.67
N SER A 229 0.65 -9.71 -25.22
CA SER A 229 1.33 -9.29 -26.46
C SER A 229 2.81 -8.98 -26.21
N LYS A 230 3.58 -8.80 -27.30
CA LYS A 230 4.99 -8.40 -27.17
C LYS A 230 5.12 -7.11 -26.35
N PRO A 231 6.00 -7.10 -25.33
CA PRO A 231 6.21 -5.92 -24.53
C PRO A 231 6.90 -4.81 -25.34
N GLU A 232 6.35 -3.61 -25.25
CA GLU A 232 6.97 -2.41 -25.84
C GLU A 232 7.93 -1.79 -24.83
N LEU A 233 9.22 -2.10 -24.98
CA LEU A 233 10.26 -1.71 -24.03
C LEU A 233 10.35 -0.19 -23.82
N ASN A 234 10.00 0.61 -24.83
CA ASN A 234 9.99 2.06 -24.71
C ASN A 234 8.97 2.53 -23.66
N HIS A 235 7.72 2.07 -23.75
CA HIS A 235 6.68 2.43 -22.77
C HIS A 235 7.01 1.91 -21.37
N ILE A 236 7.56 0.71 -21.27
CA ILE A 236 8.03 0.15 -19.99
C ILE A 236 9.14 1.04 -19.41
N SER A 237 10.13 1.40 -20.21
CA SER A 237 11.26 2.24 -19.79
C SER A 237 10.78 3.62 -19.29
N GLU A 238 9.81 4.24 -19.98
CA GLU A 238 9.24 5.52 -19.57
C GLU A 238 8.52 5.42 -18.22
N ILE A 239 7.70 4.38 -18.03
CA ILE A 239 7.03 4.09 -16.74
C ILE A 239 8.05 3.93 -15.63
N LEU A 240 9.08 3.10 -15.86
CA LEU A 240 10.08 2.81 -14.85
C LEU A 240 10.94 4.04 -14.51
N LYS A 241 11.30 4.85 -15.50
CA LYS A 241 12.05 6.11 -15.26
C LYS A 241 11.31 7.08 -14.35
N ILE A 242 9.99 7.23 -14.54
CA ILE A 242 9.18 8.14 -13.71
C ILE A 242 8.96 7.54 -12.30
N GLY A 243 8.74 6.24 -12.19
CA GLY A 243 8.48 5.59 -10.91
C GLY A 243 9.74 5.28 -10.09
N PHE A 244 10.91 5.20 -10.71
CA PHE A 244 12.17 4.81 -10.08
C PHE A 244 12.52 5.68 -8.85
N PRO A 245 12.49 7.03 -8.89
CA PRO A 245 12.81 7.84 -7.72
C PRO A 245 11.92 7.53 -6.52
N SER A 246 10.63 7.33 -6.75
CA SER A 246 9.67 7.03 -5.68
C SER A 246 9.88 5.62 -5.10
N SER A 247 10.21 4.64 -5.94
CA SER A 247 10.55 3.29 -5.50
C SER A 247 11.81 3.30 -4.62
N VAL A 248 12.88 3.96 -5.07
CA VAL A 248 14.12 4.11 -4.31
C VAL A 248 13.86 4.80 -2.97
N GLN A 249 13.09 5.89 -2.97
CA GLN A 249 12.70 6.59 -1.74
C GLN A 249 11.98 5.65 -0.76
N SER A 250 11.00 4.88 -1.23
CA SER A 250 10.24 3.93 -0.38
C SER A 250 11.12 2.83 0.17
N MET A 251 12.02 2.28 -0.64
CA MET A 251 12.96 1.24 -0.21
C MET A 251 13.98 1.77 0.80
N LEU A 252 14.55 2.96 0.56
CA LEU A 252 15.47 3.61 1.49
C LEU A 252 14.79 3.90 2.83
N PHE A 253 13.56 4.43 2.80
CA PHE A 253 12.78 4.66 4.02
C PHE A 253 12.59 3.36 4.81
N THR A 254 12.25 2.26 4.14
CA THR A 254 12.09 0.95 4.77
C THR A 254 13.41 0.47 5.39
N CYS A 255 14.53 0.56 4.68
CA CYS A 255 15.84 0.17 5.20
C CYS A 255 16.26 1.01 6.42
N ILE A 256 16.06 2.33 6.37
CA ILE A 256 16.35 3.24 7.49
C ILE A 256 15.46 2.90 8.69
N SER A 257 14.17 2.66 8.47
CA SER A 257 13.23 2.28 9.54
C SER A 257 13.63 0.97 10.21
N MET A 258 14.05 -0.03 9.43
CA MET A 258 14.57 -1.30 9.96
C MET A 258 15.84 -1.10 10.78
N TYR A 259 16.76 -0.25 10.33
CA TYR A 259 17.99 0.08 11.06
C TYR A 259 17.68 0.78 12.39
N ILE A 260 16.79 1.78 12.37
CA ILE A 260 16.32 2.47 13.58
C ILE A 260 15.65 1.50 14.56
N ALA A 261 14.78 0.60 14.08
CA ALA A 261 14.14 -0.41 14.91
C ALA A 261 15.17 -1.33 15.59
N ARG A 262 16.25 -1.70 14.87
CA ARG A 262 17.37 -2.46 15.44
C ARG A 262 18.10 -1.68 16.53
N LEU A 263 18.38 -0.40 16.31
CA LEU A 263 19.00 0.46 17.33
C LEU A 263 18.13 0.56 18.60
N ILE A 264 16.83 0.77 18.42
CA ILE A 264 15.90 0.90 19.56
C ILE A 264 15.75 -0.41 20.31
N SER A 265 15.85 -1.56 19.64
CA SER A 265 15.80 -2.87 20.31
C SER A 265 16.94 -3.07 21.30
N SER A 266 18.09 -2.42 21.10
CA SER A 266 19.21 -2.46 22.06
C SER A 266 18.92 -1.76 23.40
N PHE A 267 17.91 -0.87 23.44
CA PHE A 267 17.47 -0.20 24.68
C PHE A 267 16.39 -0.97 25.45
N GLY A 268 16.04 -2.19 24.97
CA GLY A 268 15.11 -3.08 25.66
C GLY A 268 13.68 -3.03 25.13
N ALA A 269 12.87 -3.99 25.60
CA ALA A 269 11.51 -4.21 25.12
C ALA A 269 10.56 -3.04 25.31
N ILE A 270 10.71 -2.25 26.38
CA ILE A 270 9.87 -1.06 26.67
C ILE A 270 10.09 -0.01 25.59
N SER A 271 11.34 0.26 25.20
CA SER A 271 11.66 1.24 24.15
C SER A 271 11.08 0.85 22.80
N VAL A 272 11.12 -0.44 22.45
CA VAL A 272 10.50 -0.98 21.23
C VAL A 272 8.97 -0.78 21.27
N ALA A 273 8.33 -1.04 22.42
CA ALA A 273 6.89 -0.87 22.55
C ALA A 273 6.47 0.60 22.41
N VAL A 274 7.22 1.52 23.02
CA VAL A 274 6.96 2.98 22.90
C VAL A 274 7.13 3.45 21.46
N GLN A 275 8.21 3.02 20.78
CA GLN A 275 8.42 3.34 19.36
C GLN A 275 7.27 2.84 18.51
N LYS A 276 6.82 1.59 18.72
CA LYS A 276 5.74 1.00 17.91
C LYS A 276 4.43 1.78 18.06
N VAL A 277 4.10 2.22 19.28
CA VAL A 277 2.92 3.09 19.52
C VAL A 277 3.11 4.45 18.84
N GLY A 278 4.29 5.06 18.99
CA GLY A 278 4.61 6.33 18.36
C GLY A 278 4.50 6.29 16.85
N SER A 279 5.09 5.28 16.21
CA SER A 279 5.00 5.07 14.76
C SER A 279 3.57 4.84 14.27
N GLN A 280 2.72 4.20 15.07
CA GLN A 280 1.31 3.99 14.73
C GLN A 280 0.53 5.31 14.73
N ILE A 281 0.82 6.21 15.67
CA ILE A 281 0.21 7.54 15.73
C ILE A 281 0.72 8.40 14.57
N GLU A 282 2.02 8.36 14.30
CA GLU A 282 2.65 9.06 13.18
C GLU A 282 2.09 8.60 11.83
N SER A 283 1.76 7.32 11.68
CA SER A 283 1.23 6.76 10.43
C SER A 283 -0.08 7.41 9.98
N ILE A 284 -0.89 7.94 10.90
CA ILE A 284 -2.10 8.71 10.58
C ILE A 284 -1.77 9.95 9.74
N SER A 285 -0.66 10.63 10.08
CA SER A 285 -0.19 11.79 9.31
C SER A 285 0.24 11.42 7.90
N TRP A 286 1.02 10.34 7.77
CA TRP A 286 1.50 9.84 6.48
C TRP A 286 0.37 9.40 5.57
N MET A 287 -0.64 8.69 6.08
CA MET A 287 -1.78 8.22 5.31
C MET A 287 -2.57 9.34 4.65
N ALA A 288 -2.76 10.45 5.39
CA ALA A 288 -3.43 11.62 4.84
C ALA A 288 -2.58 12.29 3.75
N ALA A 289 -1.27 12.45 4.00
CA ALA A 289 -0.34 13.03 3.04
C ALA A 289 -0.25 12.19 1.76
N ASP A 290 -0.19 10.86 1.86
CA ASP A 290 -0.15 9.94 0.72
C ASP A 290 -1.43 10.00 -0.12
N GLY A 291 -2.60 10.12 0.52
CA GLY A 291 -3.87 10.27 -0.17
C GLY A 291 -3.92 11.55 -1.03
N PHE A 292 -3.45 12.67 -0.47
CA PHE A 292 -3.33 13.91 -1.22
C PHE A 292 -2.23 13.84 -2.29
N SER A 293 -1.09 13.21 -2.01
CA SER A 293 0.00 13.03 -2.97
C SER A 293 -0.45 12.27 -4.22
N ALA A 294 -1.18 11.15 -4.03
CA ALA A 294 -1.76 10.40 -5.14
C ALA A 294 -2.77 11.23 -5.94
N SER A 295 -3.58 12.05 -5.25
CA SER A 295 -4.53 12.96 -5.87
C SER A 295 -3.83 14.06 -6.69
N ILE A 296 -2.78 14.67 -6.15
CA ILE A 296 -1.96 15.69 -6.85
C ILE A 296 -1.33 15.07 -8.10
N ASN A 297 -0.78 13.86 -8.00
CA ASN A 297 -0.19 13.15 -9.14
C ASN A 297 -1.22 12.98 -10.26
N ALA A 298 -2.40 12.45 -9.97
CA ALA A 298 -3.45 12.24 -10.96
C ALA A 298 -3.94 13.56 -11.59
N PHE A 299 -4.16 14.59 -10.75
CA PHE A 299 -4.60 15.91 -11.20
C PHE A 299 -3.56 16.58 -12.10
N THR A 300 -2.31 16.65 -11.65
CA THR A 300 -1.24 17.31 -12.40
C THR A 300 -0.93 16.56 -13.69
N SER A 301 -0.95 15.24 -13.68
CA SER A 301 -0.70 14.43 -14.88
C SER A 301 -1.74 14.66 -15.95
N GLN A 302 -3.04 14.65 -15.64
CA GLN A 302 -4.09 14.92 -16.63
C GLN A 302 -4.02 16.35 -17.16
N ASN A 303 -3.84 17.34 -16.30
CA ASN A 303 -3.74 18.73 -16.74
C ASN A 303 -2.46 18.99 -17.56
N TYR A 304 -1.35 18.30 -17.26
CA TYR A 304 -0.13 18.36 -18.06
C TYR A 304 -0.36 17.80 -19.47
N GLY A 305 -1.00 16.64 -19.58
CA GLY A 305 -1.37 16.05 -20.85
C GLY A 305 -2.32 16.92 -21.68
N ALA A 306 -3.26 17.58 -21.02
CA ALA A 306 -4.16 18.57 -21.64
C ALA A 306 -3.49 19.91 -21.97
N LYS A 307 -2.19 20.08 -21.69
CA LYS A 307 -1.42 21.32 -21.85
C LYS A 307 -1.92 22.49 -21.00
N ASN A 308 -2.69 22.22 -19.95
CA ASN A 308 -3.21 23.20 -19.00
C ASN A 308 -2.16 23.52 -17.91
N TYR A 309 -1.00 24.07 -18.29
CA TYR A 309 0.16 24.26 -17.40
C TYR A 309 -0.14 25.18 -16.20
N ASP A 310 -1.01 26.18 -16.37
CA ASP A 310 -1.41 27.05 -15.26
C ASP A 310 -2.21 26.27 -14.22
N ARG A 311 -3.08 25.36 -14.63
CA ARG A 311 -3.80 24.47 -13.75
C ARG A 311 -2.90 23.46 -13.05
N VAL A 312 -1.88 22.94 -13.75
CA VAL A 312 -0.83 22.10 -13.13
C VAL A 312 -0.17 22.85 -11.97
N LYS A 313 0.29 24.09 -12.23
CA LYS A 313 0.96 24.93 -11.23
C LYS A 313 0.06 25.27 -10.04
N GLN A 314 -1.19 25.63 -10.30
CA GLN A 314 -2.17 25.92 -9.25
C GLN A 314 -2.52 24.68 -8.44
N GLY A 315 -2.75 23.53 -9.10
CA GLY A 315 -3.05 22.26 -8.45
C GLY A 315 -1.91 21.78 -7.54
N TYR A 316 -0.67 21.89 -8.03
CA TYR A 316 0.51 21.59 -7.24
C TYR A 316 0.62 22.51 -6.01
N LYS A 317 0.48 23.84 -6.18
CA LYS A 317 0.51 24.79 -5.06
C LYS A 317 -0.59 24.53 -4.05
N THR A 318 -1.83 24.30 -4.50
CA THR A 318 -2.96 23.98 -3.63
C THR A 318 -2.71 22.68 -2.84
N GLY A 319 -2.24 21.65 -3.52
CA GLY A 319 -1.91 20.38 -2.89
C GLY A 319 -0.80 20.50 -1.86
N MET A 320 0.29 21.19 -2.20
CA MET A 320 1.41 21.45 -1.28
C MET A 320 0.98 22.26 -0.05
N LEU A 321 0.10 23.25 -0.23
CA LEU A 321 -0.46 24.02 0.89
C LEU A 321 -1.26 23.11 1.83
N VAL A 322 -2.13 22.26 1.29
CA VAL A 322 -2.96 21.36 2.09
C VAL A 322 -2.10 20.35 2.87
N VAL A 323 -1.16 19.70 2.20
CA VAL A 323 -0.25 18.74 2.84
C VAL A 323 0.66 19.44 3.85
N GLY A 324 1.15 20.64 3.55
CA GLY A 324 1.96 21.44 4.47
C GLY A 324 1.20 21.85 5.73
N LEU A 325 -0.02 22.36 5.58
CA LEU A 325 -0.89 22.70 6.72
C LEU A 325 -1.23 21.48 7.57
N TRP A 326 -1.50 20.33 6.93
CA TRP A 326 -1.71 19.07 7.62
C TRP A 326 -0.47 18.63 8.40
N GLY A 327 0.71 18.71 7.80
CA GLY A 327 1.99 18.40 8.46
C GLY A 327 2.26 19.31 9.65
N LEU A 328 2.01 20.62 9.53
CA LEU A 328 2.14 21.57 10.63
C LEU A 328 1.15 21.26 11.77
N LEU A 329 -0.10 20.95 11.43
CA LEU A 329 -1.12 20.59 12.41
C LEU A 329 -0.72 19.33 13.20
N THR A 330 -0.32 18.27 12.50
CA THR A 330 0.09 17.00 13.14
C THR A 330 1.35 17.17 13.97
N THR A 331 2.31 17.96 13.53
CA THR A 331 3.52 18.31 14.28
C THR A 331 3.15 19.07 15.54
N ALA A 332 2.27 20.07 15.47
CA ALA A 332 1.80 20.81 16.62
C ALA A 332 1.08 19.90 17.63
N VAL A 333 0.21 18.99 17.16
CA VAL A 333 -0.49 18.02 18.02
C VAL A 333 0.52 17.11 18.76
N LEU A 334 1.54 16.61 18.06
CA LEU A 334 2.54 15.72 18.65
C LEU A 334 3.45 16.45 19.66
N ILE A 335 3.76 17.74 19.44
CA ILE A 335 4.62 18.54 20.34
C ILE A 335 3.83 19.02 21.58
N PHE A 336 2.61 19.51 21.38
CA PHE A 336 1.86 20.17 22.46
C PHE A 336 0.93 19.22 23.25
N LEU A 337 0.60 18.06 22.71
CA LEU A 337 -0.31 17.09 23.32
C LEU A 337 0.30 15.69 23.55
N PRO A 338 1.60 15.57 23.90
CA PRO A 338 2.21 14.25 24.13
C PRO A 338 1.59 13.53 25.33
N GLY A 339 1.25 14.28 26.41
CA GLY A 339 0.66 13.74 27.64
C GLY A 339 -0.66 12.98 27.39
N PRO A 340 -1.70 13.60 26.80
CA PRO A 340 -2.95 12.92 26.46
C PRO A 340 -2.76 11.74 25.49
N ILE A 341 -1.86 11.87 24.52
CA ILE A 341 -1.65 10.86 23.46
C ILE A 341 -0.93 9.61 24.01
N PHE A 342 0.14 9.80 24.76
CA PHE A 342 0.97 8.70 25.27
C PHE A 342 0.61 8.29 26.72
N GLY A 343 0.05 9.21 27.55
CA GLY A 343 -0.24 8.98 28.94
C GLY A 343 -1.39 8.02 29.22
N THR A 344 -2.37 7.92 28.33
CA THR A 344 -3.46 6.95 28.43
C THR A 344 -2.98 5.51 28.24
N THR A 345 -1.88 5.30 27.52
CA THR A 345 -1.27 4.00 27.29
C THR A 345 -0.39 3.56 28.47
N SER A 346 0.22 4.52 29.20
CA SER A 346 1.09 4.27 30.36
C SER A 346 0.29 4.01 31.65
N ARG A 347 -0.79 4.77 31.90
CA ARG A 347 -1.56 4.70 33.16
C ARG A 347 -2.27 3.36 33.41
N LYS A 348 -2.61 2.61 32.37
CA LYS A 348 -3.24 1.27 32.52
C LYS A 348 -2.24 0.15 32.86
N ARG A 349 -0.93 0.35 32.69
CA ARG A 349 0.10 -0.67 33.02
C ARG A 349 0.75 -0.49 34.38
N THR A 350 0.92 0.71 34.89
CA THR A 350 1.46 0.95 36.25
C THR A 350 0.58 0.35 37.35
N HIS A 351 -0.75 0.36 37.19
CA HIS A 351 -1.66 -0.26 38.15
C HIS A 351 -1.68 -1.79 38.17
N LYS A 352 -1.00 -2.45 37.22
CA LYS A 352 -0.89 -3.92 37.19
C LYS A 352 0.47 -4.46 37.67
N ILE A 353 1.48 -3.58 37.76
CA ILE A 353 2.84 -3.98 38.21
C ILE A 353 2.95 -3.84 39.74
N ASP A 354 2.16 -2.97 40.41
CA ASP A 354 2.16 -2.81 41.84
C ASP A 354 1.31 -3.88 42.60
N LYS A 355 0.89 -4.95 41.92
CA LYS A 355 0.11 -6.05 42.53
C LYS A 355 0.75 -7.44 42.35
N PHE A 356 2.06 -7.50 42.13
CA PHE A 356 2.81 -8.76 42.23
C PHE A 356 4.06 -8.58 43.11
#